data_5bb1733cbb937b77878dc8b8d36568b9
#
_entry.id   5bb1733cbb937b77878dc8b8d36568b9
#
_cell.length_a   1.000
_cell.length_b   1.000
_cell.length_c   1.000
_cell.angle_alpha   90.00
_cell.angle_beta   90.00
_cell.angle_gamma   90.00
#
_symmetry.space_group_name_H-M   'P 1'
#
loop_
_entity.id
_entity.type
_entity.pdbx_description
1 polymer ?
#
loop_
_entity_poly.entity_id
_entity_poly.type
_entity_poly.pdbx_seq_one_letter_code
_entity_poly.pdbx_strand_id
1 'polypeptide(L)'
;MSEKLLVPSIEKRMSALVELARRNFTDNSLPKESGPPTITISREFGCEGFPVAEKLKALFEEKTGHTWGIMDRDLLAEAAKNHNLSEEIFKTLGERHRFLDDMLSTFSSRWQSERDYFKLLSKQIVALATAGNVIIVGRGSSIVTQKMPNCFHFRIVAPSDFKVKVIARRMNISTDEAVEVVRKRQKMRDAFIHDFLGKDVTDPTWYHLIFNNGKNTPERIATTMFRYVTG
;
A
#
# COMPACT_ATOMS: atom_id res chain seq x y z
N MET A 1 29.15 -8.07 2.99
CA MET A 1 28.30 -7.19 3.81
C MET A 1 26.86 -7.38 3.35
N SER A 2 26.04 -7.93 4.21
CA SER A 2 24.63 -8.19 3.92
C SER A 2 23.90 -6.85 3.76
N GLU A 3 23.46 -6.48 2.55
CA GLU A 3 22.43 -5.47 2.37
C GLU A 3 21.12 -5.98 2.99
N LYS A 4 21.07 -5.95 4.32
CA LYS A 4 19.79 -6.04 5.02
C LYS A 4 18.91 -4.92 4.46
N LEU A 5 17.81 -5.34 3.88
CA LEU A 5 16.72 -4.50 3.43
C LEU A 5 16.65 -3.20 4.23
N LEU A 6 16.82 -2.07 3.57
CA LEU A 6 16.63 -0.71 4.08
C LEU A 6 15.14 -0.41 4.40
N VAL A 7 14.40 -1.43 4.84
CA VAL A 7 13.03 -1.27 5.32
C VAL A 7 13.11 -1.03 6.81
N PRO A 8 12.72 0.15 7.31
CA PRO A 8 12.68 0.44 8.74
C PRO A 8 11.86 -0.60 9.50
N SER A 9 12.14 -0.82 10.76
CA SER A 9 11.39 -1.79 11.58
C SER A 9 9.88 -1.49 11.55
N ILE A 10 9.07 -2.51 11.75
CA ILE A 10 7.61 -2.38 11.80
C ILE A 10 7.21 -1.32 12.83
N GLU A 11 7.83 -1.31 14.00
CA GLU A 11 7.58 -0.36 15.09
C GLU A 11 7.84 1.09 14.66
N LYS A 12 8.98 1.37 13.99
CA LYS A 12 9.29 2.72 13.48
C LYS A 12 8.27 3.16 12.43
N ARG A 13 7.86 2.26 11.55
CA ARG A 13 6.87 2.56 10.51
C ARG A 13 5.47 2.76 11.09
N MET A 14 5.15 2.02 12.15
CA MET A 14 3.89 2.16 12.91
C MET A 14 3.84 3.50 13.64
N SER A 15 4.90 3.86 14.36
CA SER A 15 5.00 5.17 15.04
C SER A 15 4.86 6.33 14.05
N ALA A 16 5.45 6.20 12.86
CA ALA A 16 5.30 7.21 11.80
C ALA A 16 3.85 7.36 11.30
N LEU A 17 3.08 6.26 11.26
CA LEU A 17 1.66 6.30 10.88
C LEU A 17 0.77 6.92 11.96
N VAL A 18 1.03 6.62 13.23
CA VAL A 18 0.32 7.27 14.36
C VAL A 18 0.60 8.76 14.36
N GLU A 19 1.84 9.16 14.14
CA GLU A 19 2.21 10.58 14.06
C GLU A 19 1.59 11.27 12.84
N LEU A 20 1.54 10.60 11.69
CA LEU A 20 0.82 11.08 10.50
C LEU A 20 -0.66 11.31 10.81
N ALA A 21 -1.29 10.34 11.47
CA ALA A 21 -2.67 10.44 11.87
C ALA A 21 -2.90 11.64 12.79
N ARG A 22 -2.06 11.87 13.81
CA ARG A 22 -2.14 13.03 14.71
C ARG A 22 -1.99 14.36 13.98
N ARG A 23 -1.03 14.50 13.07
CA ARG A 23 -0.77 15.75 12.33
C ARG A 23 -1.90 16.11 11.38
N ASN A 24 -2.48 15.14 10.69
CA ASN A 24 -3.64 15.40 9.81
C ASN A 24 -4.89 15.88 10.59
N PHE A 25 -4.94 15.70 11.93
CA PHE A 25 -6.01 16.21 12.78
C PHE A 25 -5.89 17.68 13.14
N THR A 26 -4.66 18.19 13.20
CA THR A 26 -4.42 19.59 13.61
C THR A 26 -4.54 20.58 12.45
N ASP A 27 -4.53 20.11 11.21
CA ASP A 27 -4.65 20.96 10.02
C ASP A 27 -6.13 21.09 9.57
N ASN A 28 -6.88 21.93 10.27
CA ASN A 28 -8.30 22.25 10.04
C ASN A 28 -8.53 23.21 8.85
N SER A 29 -7.75 23.12 7.79
CA SER A 29 -8.05 23.83 6.55
C SER A 29 -9.21 23.14 5.83
N LEU A 30 -10.17 23.97 5.36
CA LEU A 30 -11.45 23.63 4.73
C LEU A 30 -11.40 22.42 3.77
N PRO A 31 -12.46 21.60 3.71
CA PRO A 31 -12.47 20.42 2.85
C PRO A 31 -12.43 20.86 1.38
N LYS A 32 -11.33 20.56 0.68
CA LYS A 32 -11.34 20.44 -0.76
C LYS A 32 -12.32 19.33 -1.14
N GLU A 33 -13.05 19.46 -2.24
CA GLU A 33 -14.03 18.47 -2.74
C GLU A 33 -13.45 17.06 -2.90
N SER A 34 -12.13 16.93 -3.05
CA SER A 34 -11.36 15.69 -2.90
C SER A 34 -10.34 15.84 -1.78
N GLY A 35 -10.38 14.96 -0.78
CA GLY A 35 -9.40 14.93 0.32
C GLY A 35 -7.94 14.82 -0.17
N PRO A 36 -6.93 14.83 0.75
CA PRO A 36 -5.53 14.69 0.36
C PRO A 36 -5.29 13.43 -0.48
N PRO A 37 -4.35 13.45 -1.45
CA PRO A 37 -4.16 12.34 -2.35
C PRO A 37 -3.68 11.06 -1.64
N THR A 38 -4.18 9.93 -2.13
CA THR A 38 -3.75 8.59 -1.74
C THR A 38 -3.21 7.87 -2.96
N ILE A 39 -2.09 7.19 -2.81
CA ILE A 39 -1.47 6.45 -3.91
C ILE A 39 -1.51 4.96 -3.60
N THR A 40 -1.96 4.17 -4.56
CA THR A 40 -1.91 2.71 -4.46
C THR A 40 -0.92 2.15 -5.48
N ILE A 41 -0.05 1.24 -5.04
CA ILE A 41 0.94 0.58 -5.89
C ILE A 41 0.70 -0.92 -5.93
N SER A 42 0.09 -1.40 -7.02
CA SER A 42 0.08 -2.83 -7.38
C SER A 42 1.43 -3.21 -7.99
N ARG A 43 1.92 -4.42 -7.77
CA ARG A 43 3.22 -4.83 -8.33
C ARG A 43 3.32 -6.35 -8.46
N GLU A 44 4.02 -6.81 -9.48
CA GLU A 44 4.45 -8.20 -9.59
C GLU A 44 5.52 -8.54 -8.53
N PHE A 45 5.63 -9.83 -8.21
CA PHE A 45 6.69 -10.29 -7.29
C PHE A 45 8.06 -10.19 -7.97
N GLY A 46 9.02 -9.60 -7.27
CA GLY A 46 10.35 -9.30 -7.82
C GLY A 46 10.49 -7.87 -8.36
N CYS A 47 9.38 -7.11 -8.54
CA CYS A 47 9.47 -5.67 -8.80
C CYS A 47 9.80 -4.89 -7.54
N GLU A 48 10.41 -3.72 -7.73
CA GLU A 48 10.93 -2.85 -6.67
C GLU A 48 9.87 -1.86 -6.15
N GLY A 49 8.67 -2.37 -5.87
CA GLY A 49 7.54 -1.53 -5.44
C GLY A 49 7.76 -0.78 -4.14
N PHE A 50 8.50 -1.34 -3.17
CA PHE A 50 8.80 -0.64 -1.92
C PHE A 50 9.85 0.47 -2.11
N PRO A 51 10.99 0.25 -2.81
CA PRO A 51 11.90 1.33 -3.18
C PRO A 51 11.22 2.49 -3.94
N VAL A 52 10.28 2.19 -4.85
CA VAL A 52 9.48 3.22 -5.52
C VAL A 52 8.64 4.01 -4.51
N ALA A 53 7.97 3.33 -3.58
CA ALA A 53 7.15 3.97 -2.56
C ALA A 53 7.99 4.90 -1.64
N GLU A 54 9.20 4.48 -1.24
CA GLU A 54 10.10 5.32 -0.43
C GLU A 54 10.55 6.57 -1.17
N LYS A 55 10.96 6.44 -2.44
CA LYS A 55 11.32 7.59 -3.27
C LYS A 55 10.15 8.54 -3.48
N LEU A 56 8.97 7.99 -3.73
CA LEU A 56 7.75 8.77 -3.92
C LEU A 56 7.35 9.52 -2.64
N LYS A 57 7.43 8.85 -1.49
CA LYS A 57 7.22 9.48 -0.18
C LYS A 57 8.15 10.67 0.02
N ALA A 58 9.46 10.47 -0.19
CA ALA A 58 10.45 11.54 -0.04
C ALA A 58 10.16 12.74 -0.96
N LEU A 59 9.75 12.49 -2.22
CA LEU A 59 9.38 13.55 -3.16
C LEU A 59 8.15 14.34 -2.67
N PHE A 60 7.12 13.67 -2.20
CA PHE A 60 5.95 14.36 -1.67
C PHE A 60 6.28 15.17 -0.42
N GLU A 61 7.02 14.62 0.53
CA GLU A 61 7.40 15.31 1.76
C GLU A 61 8.26 16.55 1.45
N GLU A 62 9.23 16.42 0.54
CA GLU A 62 10.08 17.55 0.12
C GLU A 62 9.29 18.67 -0.59
N LYS A 63 8.37 18.31 -1.49
CA LYS A 63 7.69 19.28 -2.35
C LYS A 63 6.42 19.86 -1.74
N THR A 64 5.77 19.16 -0.85
CA THR A 64 4.48 19.60 -0.25
C THR A 64 4.60 20.03 1.20
N GLY A 65 5.68 19.67 1.90
CA GLY A 65 5.84 19.89 3.34
C GLY A 65 4.94 19.01 4.21
N HIS A 66 4.10 18.15 3.62
CA HIS A 66 3.22 17.24 4.35
C HIS A 66 3.92 15.92 4.62
N THR A 67 3.70 15.35 5.79
CA THR A 67 4.19 14.00 6.12
C THR A 67 3.39 12.95 5.37
N TRP A 68 4.06 11.95 4.79
CA TRP A 68 3.46 10.84 4.07
C TRP A 68 3.72 9.50 4.75
N GLY A 69 2.72 8.61 4.74
CA GLY A 69 2.84 7.25 5.21
C GLY A 69 3.07 6.24 4.08
N ILE A 70 3.79 5.15 4.38
CA ILE A 70 3.81 3.97 3.50
C ILE A 70 3.17 2.82 4.25
N MET A 71 2.16 2.21 3.64
CA MET A 71 1.46 1.05 4.16
C MET A 71 1.69 -0.13 3.24
N ASP A 72 2.37 -1.15 3.72
CA ASP A 72 2.59 -2.39 2.99
C ASP A 72 1.85 -3.58 3.62
N ARG A 73 2.05 -4.78 3.04
CA ARG A 73 1.41 -6.00 3.51
C ARG A 73 1.65 -6.28 5.00
N ASP A 74 2.89 -6.13 5.44
CA ASP A 74 3.30 -6.58 6.76
C ASP A 74 2.79 -5.61 7.82
N LEU A 75 2.78 -4.33 7.50
CA LEU A 75 2.23 -3.28 8.35
C LEU A 75 0.69 -3.37 8.45
N LEU A 76 0.01 -3.60 7.32
CA LEU A 76 -1.44 -3.83 7.30
C LEU A 76 -1.84 -5.08 8.09
N ALA A 77 -1.05 -6.15 7.99
CA ALA A 77 -1.31 -7.37 8.74
C ALA A 77 -1.10 -7.18 10.26
N GLU A 78 -0.11 -6.40 10.65
CA GLU A 78 0.14 -6.10 12.06
C GLU A 78 -0.93 -5.16 12.63
N ALA A 79 -1.30 -4.11 11.90
CA ALA A 79 -2.41 -3.23 12.28
C ALA A 79 -3.74 -4.01 12.41
N ALA A 80 -3.95 -5.03 11.57
CA ALA A 80 -5.13 -5.88 11.66
C ALA A 80 -5.14 -6.77 12.91
N LYS A 81 -3.98 -7.20 13.41
CA LYS A 81 -3.87 -8.03 14.63
C LYS A 81 -3.96 -7.23 15.93
N ASN A 82 -3.56 -5.98 15.89
CA ASN A 82 -3.46 -5.13 17.07
C ASN A 82 -4.69 -4.23 17.20
N HIS A 83 -5.69 -4.69 17.98
CA HIS A 83 -6.96 -3.96 18.19
C HIS A 83 -6.76 -2.52 18.69
N ASN A 84 -5.83 -2.31 19.64
CA ASN A 84 -5.56 -0.99 20.20
C ASN A 84 -5.01 -0.02 19.14
N LEU A 85 -4.20 -0.52 18.22
CA LEU A 85 -3.63 0.28 17.14
C LEU A 85 -4.67 0.59 16.05
N SER A 86 -5.52 -0.38 15.72
CA SER A 86 -6.68 -0.15 14.84
C SER A 86 -7.56 0.94 15.43
N GLU A 87 -7.90 0.86 16.72
CA GLU A 87 -8.70 1.89 17.40
C GLU A 87 -7.98 3.26 17.42
N GLU A 88 -6.68 3.31 17.65
CA GLU A 88 -5.93 4.56 17.67
C GLU A 88 -5.86 5.21 16.27
N ILE A 89 -5.63 4.43 15.22
CA ILE A 89 -5.72 4.90 13.83
C ILE A 89 -7.16 5.35 13.52
N PHE A 90 -8.19 4.61 13.94
CA PHE A 90 -9.58 4.95 13.67
C PHE A 90 -10.09 6.14 14.53
N LYS A 91 -9.73 6.22 15.80
CA LYS A 91 -10.04 7.39 16.66
C LYS A 91 -9.39 8.66 16.12
N THR A 92 -8.20 8.53 15.55
CA THR A 92 -7.48 9.64 14.95
C THR A 92 -8.09 10.08 13.60
N LEU A 93 -8.82 9.22 12.90
CA LEU A 93 -9.52 9.54 11.65
C LEU A 93 -10.85 10.28 11.85
N GLY A 94 -11.22 10.55 13.12
CA GLY A 94 -12.23 11.53 13.54
C GLY A 94 -13.69 11.20 13.26
N GLU A 95 -14.53 11.94 13.96
CA GLU A 95 -15.98 11.87 14.06
C GLU A 95 -16.80 11.94 12.75
N ARG A 96 -16.17 11.96 11.59
CA ARG A 96 -16.84 12.05 10.29
C ARG A 96 -17.52 10.76 9.82
N HIS A 97 -17.32 9.63 10.51
CA HIS A 97 -17.85 8.35 10.05
C HIS A 97 -18.64 7.61 11.13
N ARG A 98 -19.86 8.09 11.48
CA ARG A 98 -20.90 7.23 12.11
C ARG A 98 -21.07 5.88 11.42
N PHE A 99 -20.74 5.83 10.13
CA PHE A 99 -20.72 4.60 9.31
C PHE A 99 -19.63 3.60 9.74
N LEU A 100 -18.51 4.07 10.32
CA LEU A 100 -17.44 3.21 10.83
C LEU A 100 -17.75 2.64 12.22
N ASP A 101 -18.46 3.39 13.07
CA ASP A 101 -18.85 2.96 14.43
C ASP A 101 -19.83 1.79 14.39
N ASP A 102 -20.81 1.79 13.51
CA ASP A 102 -21.72 0.67 13.28
C ASP A 102 -20.99 -0.57 12.76
N MET A 103 -19.89 -0.37 12.05
CA MET A 103 -19.06 -1.44 11.53
C MET A 103 -18.08 -2.01 12.56
N LEU A 104 -17.61 -1.22 13.52
CA LEU A 104 -16.67 -1.65 14.58
C LEU A 104 -17.39 -2.42 15.70
N SER A 105 -18.60 -2.04 16.05
CA SER A 105 -19.39 -2.70 17.12
C SER A 105 -19.70 -4.18 16.82
N THR A 106 -19.69 -4.57 15.56
CA THR A 106 -19.97 -5.96 15.12
C THR A 106 -18.74 -6.90 15.23
N PHE A 107 -17.56 -6.42 15.64
CA PHE A 107 -16.29 -7.15 15.54
C PHE A 107 -15.61 -7.49 16.88
N SER A 108 -16.37 -7.74 17.93
CA SER A 108 -15.81 -8.08 19.26
C SER A 108 -15.41 -9.53 19.45
N SER A 109 -15.31 -10.37 18.44
CA SER A 109 -14.86 -11.75 18.62
C SER A 109 -14.01 -12.31 17.49
N ARG A 110 -12.88 -12.90 17.87
CA ARG A 110 -11.99 -13.86 17.19
C ARG A 110 -12.25 -14.09 15.69
N TRP A 111 -11.24 -13.83 14.86
CA TRP A 111 -11.15 -14.21 13.45
C TRP A 111 -11.67 -15.63 13.20
N GLN A 112 -12.82 -15.78 12.57
CA GLN A 112 -13.38 -17.07 12.24
C GLN A 112 -13.07 -17.49 10.79
N SER A 113 -12.64 -16.55 9.92
CA SER A 113 -12.31 -16.91 8.53
C SER A 113 -11.33 -15.91 7.86
N GLU A 114 -10.67 -16.36 6.79
CA GLU A 114 -9.85 -15.50 5.93
C GLU A 114 -10.65 -14.35 5.31
N ARG A 115 -11.96 -14.56 5.09
CA ARG A 115 -12.87 -13.52 4.59
C ARG A 115 -13.07 -12.38 5.59
N ASP A 116 -13.15 -12.69 6.87
CA ASP A 116 -13.31 -11.66 7.91
C ASP A 116 -12.04 -10.84 8.04
N TYR A 117 -10.88 -11.51 7.95
CA TYR A 117 -9.57 -10.83 7.86
C TYR A 117 -9.53 -9.88 6.66
N PHE A 118 -9.98 -10.29 5.48
CA PHE A 118 -9.98 -9.45 4.30
C PHE A 118 -10.96 -8.27 4.41
N LYS A 119 -12.13 -8.48 5.02
CA LYS A 119 -13.08 -7.38 5.30
C LYS A 119 -12.45 -6.31 6.18
N LEU A 120 -11.80 -6.69 7.27
CA LEU A 120 -11.12 -5.72 8.14
C LEU A 120 -9.97 -5.01 7.42
N LEU A 121 -9.16 -5.75 6.67
CA LEU A 121 -8.09 -5.18 5.84
C LEU A 121 -8.63 -4.14 4.86
N SER A 122 -9.75 -4.44 4.19
CA SER A 122 -10.40 -3.51 3.26
C SER A 122 -10.89 -2.25 3.97
N LYS A 123 -11.45 -2.37 5.17
CA LYS A 123 -11.85 -1.23 6.00
C LYS A 123 -10.67 -0.33 6.35
N GLN A 124 -9.55 -0.93 6.77
CA GLN A 124 -8.31 -0.18 7.05
C GLN A 124 -7.78 0.53 5.82
N ILE A 125 -7.80 -0.13 4.66
CA ILE A 125 -7.39 0.48 3.39
C ILE A 125 -8.27 1.70 3.07
N VAL A 126 -9.59 1.58 3.19
CA VAL A 126 -10.52 2.68 2.94
C VAL A 126 -10.31 3.82 3.93
N ALA A 127 -10.15 3.53 5.21
CA ALA A 127 -9.91 4.55 6.25
C ALA A 127 -8.62 5.33 5.98
N LEU A 128 -7.52 4.64 5.69
CA LEU A 128 -6.24 5.27 5.32
C LEU A 128 -6.36 6.09 4.04
N ALA A 129 -7.06 5.57 3.03
CA ALA A 129 -7.27 6.27 1.78
C ALA A 129 -8.12 7.54 1.97
N THR A 130 -9.09 7.53 2.88
CA THR A 130 -9.88 8.71 3.23
C THR A 130 -9.04 9.78 3.93
N ALA A 131 -8.12 9.37 4.81
CA ALA A 131 -7.20 10.29 5.47
C ALA A 131 -6.21 10.95 4.49
N GLY A 132 -5.82 10.23 3.44
CA GLY A 132 -4.88 10.71 2.43
C GLY A 132 -3.41 10.77 2.89
N ASN A 133 -2.56 11.37 2.08
CA ASN A 133 -1.09 11.44 2.29
C ASN A 133 -0.48 10.07 2.61
N VAL A 134 -0.96 9.03 1.95
CA VAL A 134 -0.53 7.65 2.17
C VAL A 134 -0.25 6.93 0.84
N ILE A 135 0.78 6.09 0.84
CA ILE A 135 1.12 5.19 -0.25
C ILE A 135 0.84 3.77 0.22
N ILE A 136 -0.14 3.11 -0.39
CA ILE A 136 -0.55 1.75 -0.03
C ILE A 136 0.01 0.76 -1.05
N VAL A 137 0.84 -0.18 -0.59
CA VAL A 137 1.55 -1.11 -1.48
C VAL A 137 0.91 -2.50 -1.44
N GLY A 138 0.10 -2.82 -2.44
CA GLY A 138 -0.53 -4.13 -2.66
C GLY A 138 -1.85 -4.34 -1.92
N ARG A 139 -2.17 -5.60 -1.58
CA ARG A 139 -3.39 -6.04 -0.89
C ARG A 139 -4.71 -5.67 -1.60
N GLY A 140 -4.67 -5.52 -2.91
CA GLY A 140 -5.86 -5.15 -3.68
C GLY A 140 -6.31 -3.71 -3.47
N SER A 141 -5.46 -2.86 -2.87
CA SER A 141 -5.82 -1.48 -2.55
C SER A 141 -6.32 -0.70 -3.76
N SER A 142 -5.73 -0.87 -4.95
CA SER A 142 -6.20 -0.23 -6.18
C SER A 142 -7.63 -0.59 -6.55
N ILE A 143 -8.07 -1.82 -6.26
CA ILE A 143 -9.44 -2.28 -6.53
C ILE A 143 -10.38 -1.83 -5.41
N VAL A 144 -9.96 -1.96 -4.15
CA VAL A 144 -10.74 -1.56 -2.97
C VAL A 144 -11.07 -0.07 -2.98
N THR A 145 -10.14 0.78 -3.43
CA THR A 145 -10.32 2.25 -3.44
C THR A 145 -10.67 2.82 -4.81
N GLN A 146 -11.09 1.97 -5.77
CA GLN A 146 -11.34 2.35 -7.16
C GLN A 146 -12.32 3.51 -7.34
N LYS A 147 -13.30 3.65 -6.45
CA LYS A 147 -14.32 4.69 -6.51
C LYS A 147 -13.99 5.95 -5.71
N MET A 148 -12.82 6.01 -5.09
CA MET A 148 -12.41 7.15 -4.27
C MET A 148 -11.71 8.20 -5.14
N PRO A 149 -12.24 9.44 -5.25
CA PRO A 149 -11.73 10.44 -6.19
C PRO A 149 -10.33 10.98 -5.85
N ASN A 150 -9.90 10.83 -4.58
CA ASN A 150 -8.56 11.21 -4.13
C ASN A 150 -7.52 10.11 -4.31
N CYS A 151 -7.88 8.96 -4.91
CA CYS A 151 -7.01 7.80 -5.03
C CYS A 151 -6.42 7.66 -6.44
N PHE A 152 -5.10 7.55 -6.51
CA PHE A 152 -4.35 7.32 -7.74
C PHE A 152 -3.76 5.91 -7.74
N HIS A 153 -4.03 5.14 -8.81
CA HIS A 153 -3.71 3.72 -8.89
C HIS A 153 -2.61 3.46 -9.91
N PHE A 154 -1.52 2.85 -9.45
CA PHE A 154 -0.38 2.52 -10.31
C PHE A 154 -0.05 1.03 -10.23
N ARG A 155 0.50 0.49 -11.32
CA ARG A 155 0.99 -0.89 -11.37
C ARG A 155 2.44 -0.92 -11.84
N ILE A 156 3.24 -1.79 -11.23
CA ILE A 156 4.62 -2.04 -11.58
C ILE A 156 4.78 -3.48 -12.05
N VAL A 157 5.24 -3.65 -13.27
CA VAL A 157 5.52 -4.94 -13.91
C VAL A 157 6.99 -4.99 -14.33
N ALA A 158 7.53 -6.19 -14.60
CA ALA A 158 8.86 -6.33 -15.15
C ALA A 158 9.02 -7.64 -15.95
N PRO A 159 9.98 -7.72 -16.89
CA PRO A 159 10.36 -8.98 -17.51
C PRO A 159 10.77 -10.04 -16.48
N SER A 160 10.55 -11.31 -16.81
CA SER A 160 10.82 -12.41 -15.89
C SER A 160 12.28 -12.48 -15.44
N ASP A 161 13.22 -12.29 -16.35
CA ASP A 161 14.66 -12.29 -16.09
C ASP A 161 15.07 -11.19 -15.09
N PHE A 162 14.48 -9.99 -15.19
CA PHE A 162 14.68 -8.92 -14.23
C PHE A 162 14.20 -9.34 -12.82
N LYS A 163 12.97 -9.86 -12.72
CA LYS A 163 12.39 -10.31 -11.44
C LYS A 163 13.21 -11.39 -10.77
N VAL A 164 13.67 -12.37 -11.56
CA VAL A 164 14.51 -13.47 -11.09
C VAL A 164 15.85 -12.93 -10.56
N LYS A 165 16.55 -12.08 -11.31
CA LYS A 165 17.80 -11.44 -10.88
C LYS A 165 17.64 -10.66 -9.57
N VAL A 166 16.57 -9.90 -9.43
CA VAL A 166 16.28 -9.14 -8.20
C VAL A 166 16.07 -10.09 -7.01
N ILE A 167 15.32 -11.18 -7.20
CA ILE A 167 15.03 -12.13 -6.12
C ILE A 167 16.26 -12.95 -5.74
N ALA A 168 17.03 -13.47 -6.73
CA ALA A 168 18.26 -14.19 -6.48
C ALA A 168 19.22 -13.37 -5.60
N ARG A 169 19.45 -12.10 -5.97
CA ARG A 169 20.29 -11.18 -5.20
C ARG A 169 19.74 -10.88 -3.80
N ARG A 170 18.44 -10.58 -3.67
CA ARG A 170 17.81 -10.21 -2.38
C ARG A 170 17.77 -11.36 -1.39
N MET A 171 17.53 -12.56 -1.86
CA MET A 171 17.39 -13.75 -1.01
C MET A 171 18.69 -14.53 -0.89
N ASN A 172 19.73 -14.17 -1.65
CA ASN A 172 21.01 -14.87 -1.74
C ASN A 172 20.82 -16.35 -2.09
N ILE A 173 20.06 -16.61 -3.14
CA ILE A 173 19.74 -17.95 -3.67
C ILE A 173 20.15 -18.06 -5.14
N SER A 174 20.24 -19.30 -5.64
CA SER A 174 20.52 -19.57 -7.05
C SER A 174 19.45 -19.01 -8.00
N THR A 175 19.80 -18.86 -9.27
CA THR A 175 18.85 -18.40 -10.30
C THR A 175 17.66 -19.35 -10.43
N ASP A 176 17.91 -20.67 -10.41
CA ASP A 176 16.85 -21.68 -10.54
C ASP A 176 15.88 -21.65 -9.34
N GLU A 177 16.40 -21.54 -8.12
CA GLU A 177 15.57 -21.33 -6.94
C GLU A 177 14.76 -20.04 -7.05
N ALA A 178 15.36 -18.97 -7.54
CA ALA A 178 14.68 -17.68 -7.71
C ALA A 178 13.53 -17.76 -8.72
N VAL A 179 13.67 -18.52 -9.81
CA VAL A 179 12.59 -18.78 -10.78
C VAL A 179 11.38 -19.40 -10.08
N GLU A 180 11.60 -20.44 -9.28
CA GLU A 180 10.52 -21.11 -8.57
C GLU A 180 9.86 -20.20 -7.51
N VAL A 181 10.66 -19.44 -6.78
CA VAL A 181 10.17 -18.47 -5.80
C VAL A 181 9.31 -17.39 -6.48
N VAL A 182 9.78 -16.83 -7.59
CA VAL A 182 9.03 -15.81 -8.35
C VAL A 182 7.70 -16.39 -8.82
N ARG A 183 7.70 -17.56 -9.45
CA ARG A 183 6.50 -18.23 -9.95
C ARG A 183 5.49 -18.50 -8.83
N LYS A 184 5.92 -19.11 -7.73
CA LYS A 184 5.07 -19.48 -6.59
C LYS A 184 4.47 -18.24 -5.91
N ARG A 185 5.30 -17.23 -5.64
CA ARG A 185 4.86 -16.02 -4.94
C ARG A 185 3.95 -15.15 -5.81
N GLN A 186 4.18 -15.10 -7.13
CA GLN A 186 3.27 -14.42 -8.05
C GLN A 186 1.90 -15.09 -8.06
N LYS A 187 1.86 -16.41 -8.24
CA LYS A 187 0.60 -17.17 -8.20
C LYS A 187 -0.19 -16.94 -6.91
N MET A 188 0.48 -16.90 -5.76
CA MET A 188 -0.19 -16.60 -4.48
C MET A 188 -0.77 -15.18 -4.41
N ARG A 189 -0.13 -14.20 -5.06
CA ARG A 189 -0.64 -12.82 -5.12
C ARG A 189 -1.87 -12.71 -6.01
N ASP A 190 -1.83 -13.35 -7.17
CA ASP A 190 -2.93 -13.33 -8.12
C ASP A 190 -4.15 -14.07 -7.54
N ALA A 191 -3.94 -15.25 -6.95
CA ALA A 191 -4.96 -16.01 -6.25
C ALA A 191 -5.61 -15.18 -5.13
N PHE A 192 -4.81 -14.47 -4.31
CA PHE A 192 -5.34 -13.60 -3.27
C PHE A 192 -6.32 -12.55 -3.81
N ILE A 193 -5.99 -11.89 -4.91
CA ILE A 193 -6.87 -10.89 -5.51
C ILE A 193 -8.13 -11.53 -6.11
N HIS A 194 -7.94 -12.65 -6.81
CA HIS A 194 -9.06 -13.40 -7.39
C HIS A 194 -10.02 -13.91 -6.32
N ASP A 195 -9.51 -14.56 -5.27
CA ASP A 195 -10.34 -15.25 -4.26
C ASP A 195 -11.10 -14.27 -3.36
N PHE A 196 -10.52 -13.11 -3.05
CA PHE A 196 -11.14 -12.13 -2.16
C PHE A 196 -11.91 -11.02 -2.88
N LEU A 197 -11.50 -10.65 -4.09
CA LEU A 197 -12.10 -9.54 -4.84
C LEU A 197 -12.83 -9.99 -6.10
N GLY A 198 -12.67 -11.24 -6.55
CA GLY A 198 -13.24 -11.73 -7.80
C GLY A 198 -12.76 -10.98 -9.04
N LYS A 199 -11.53 -10.45 -8.99
CA LYS A 199 -10.97 -9.57 -10.03
C LYS A 199 -9.63 -10.07 -10.52
N ASP A 200 -9.33 -9.76 -11.79
CA ASP A 200 -8.02 -9.96 -12.39
C ASP A 200 -7.15 -8.73 -12.12
N VAL A 201 -6.08 -8.92 -11.36
CA VAL A 201 -5.12 -7.86 -11.04
C VAL A 201 -4.32 -7.40 -12.27
N THR A 202 -4.32 -8.16 -13.35
CA THR A 202 -3.62 -7.82 -14.60
C THR A 202 -4.42 -6.92 -15.53
N ASP A 203 -5.71 -6.78 -15.31
CA ASP A 203 -6.56 -5.88 -16.09
C ASP A 203 -6.06 -4.43 -15.96
N PRO A 204 -5.64 -3.79 -17.06
CA PRO A 204 -5.09 -2.45 -17.05
C PRO A 204 -6.10 -1.36 -16.64
N THR A 205 -7.39 -1.64 -16.72
CA THR A 205 -8.45 -0.67 -16.40
C THR A 205 -8.50 -0.28 -14.91
N TRP A 206 -7.86 -1.05 -14.04
CA TRP A 206 -7.69 -0.72 -12.62
C TRP A 206 -6.64 0.36 -12.33
N TYR A 207 -5.85 0.80 -13.33
CA TYR A 207 -4.67 1.61 -13.09
C TYR A 207 -4.66 2.86 -13.96
N HIS A 208 -4.22 3.97 -13.39
CA HIS A 208 -3.97 5.21 -14.12
C HIS A 208 -2.73 5.07 -15.00
N LEU A 209 -1.65 4.44 -14.48
CA LEU A 209 -0.43 4.14 -15.24
C LEU A 209 0.15 2.79 -14.85
N ILE A 210 0.80 2.13 -15.82
CA ILE A 210 1.55 0.88 -15.64
C ILE A 210 3.01 1.11 -16.02
N PHE A 211 3.93 0.76 -15.12
CA PHE A 211 5.36 0.97 -15.28
C PHE A 211 6.11 -0.34 -15.48
N ASN A 212 7.04 -0.37 -16.43
CA ASN A 212 8.00 -1.44 -16.60
C ASN A 212 9.27 -1.15 -15.78
N ASN A 213 9.45 -1.84 -14.66
CA ASN A 213 10.59 -1.67 -13.75
C ASN A 213 11.91 -2.21 -14.37
N GLY A 214 11.84 -3.11 -15.34
CA GLY A 214 13.03 -3.55 -16.08
C GLY A 214 13.60 -2.49 -17.03
N LYS A 215 12.81 -1.45 -17.34
CA LYS A 215 13.21 -0.32 -18.21
C LYS A 215 13.29 1.02 -17.47
N ASN A 216 12.78 1.09 -16.24
CA ASN A 216 12.74 2.31 -15.47
C ASN A 216 13.21 2.05 -14.05
N THR A 217 14.11 2.92 -13.55
CA THR A 217 14.56 2.87 -12.17
C THR A 217 13.45 3.28 -11.19
N PRO A 218 13.54 2.89 -9.90
CA PRO A 218 12.59 3.33 -8.89
C PRO A 218 12.43 4.85 -8.81
N GLU A 219 13.51 5.61 -8.98
CA GLU A 219 13.52 7.08 -8.98
C GLU A 219 12.69 7.65 -10.15
N ARG A 220 12.90 7.10 -11.35
CA ARG A 220 12.17 7.55 -12.55
C ARG A 220 10.68 7.26 -12.44
N ILE A 221 10.33 6.07 -11.94
CA ILE A 221 8.95 5.69 -11.69
C ILE A 221 8.30 6.62 -10.66
N ALA A 222 8.97 6.84 -9.52
CA ALA A 222 8.47 7.71 -8.46
C ALA A 222 8.29 9.16 -8.94
N THR A 223 9.25 9.71 -9.67
CA THR A 223 9.15 11.07 -10.24
C THR A 223 7.98 11.19 -11.22
N THR A 224 7.73 10.16 -12.04
CA THR A 224 6.61 10.17 -12.98
C THR A 224 5.26 10.07 -12.25
N MET A 225 5.16 9.22 -11.23
CA MET A 225 3.97 9.13 -10.37
C MET A 225 3.71 10.48 -9.67
N PHE A 226 4.72 11.10 -9.11
CA PHE A 226 4.61 12.41 -8.45
C PHE A 226 4.04 13.46 -9.40
N ARG A 227 4.63 13.61 -10.60
CA ARG A 227 4.15 14.54 -11.60
C ARG A 227 2.73 14.27 -12.04
N TYR A 228 2.35 13.01 -12.18
CA TYR A 228 0.98 12.64 -12.56
C TYR A 228 -0.05 13.04 -11.51
N VAL A 229 0.30 12.97 -10.23
CA VAL A 229 -0.60 13.28 -9.10
C VAL A 229 -0.70 14.78 -8.85
N THR A 230 0.37 15.53 -9.15
CA THR A 230 0.43 16.98 -8.84
C THR A 230 0.08 17.89 -10.03
N GLY A 231 -0.13 17.35 -11.23
CA GLY A 231 -0.46 18.08 -12.46
C GLY A 231 0.76 18.45 -13.22
#